data_cb7279eb3355b75eee54163692b97419
#
_entry.id   cb7279eb3355b75eee54163692b97419
#
_cell.length_a   1.000
_cell.length_b   1.000
_cell.length_c   1.000
_cell.angle_alpha   90.00
_cell.angle_beta   90.00
_cell.angle_gamma   90.00
#
_symmetry.space_group_name_H-M   'P 1'
#
loop_
_entity.id
_entity.type
_entity.pdbx_description
1 polymer ?
#
loop_
_entity_poly.entity_id
_entity_poly.type
_entity_poly.pdbx_seq_one_letter_code
_entity_poly.pdbx_strand_id
1 'polypeptide(L)'
;MRRELVYLSSIGEDCCEAARAFGLGIELAQFCTAARLDGAPPEPWELPVERCLSASSRFVLHGPFNELTPAAIDPLVLDVTKKRYRQAIKKAHTMGIQKIVLHAGFLPLVYYPEWFVERSAAVWRELLCAIPDDMTVCLENVLEPEPQLLTAIMEAVHDPRLRICLDLGHANTCASALPPENWLRVCAPYLSHVHLHNNQGDRDLHAALFDGVMDIAGLLSLLEALSPQATCTLELTQDRPSLDWLVEKHLLE
;
A
#
# COMPACT_ATOMS: atom_id res chain seq x y z
N MET A 1 -16.18 9.28 -0.86
CA MET A 1 -15.67 7.91 -1.22
C MET A 1 -16.78 6.90 -1.08
N ARG A 2 -16.89 5.97 -2.00
CA ARG A 2 -17.83 4.83 -1.94
C ARG A 2 -17.29 3.74 -1.03
N ARG A 3 -18.12 3.22 -0.11
CA ARG A 3 -17.69 2.19 0.88
C ARG A 3 -17.10 0.94 0.26
N GLU A 4 -17.55 0.54 -0.93
CA GLU A 4 -17.01 -0.63 -1.62
C GLU A 4 -15.55 -0.46 -2.06
N LEU A 5 -15.03 0.75 -2.09
CA LEU A 5 -13.62 1.05 -2.41
C LEU A 5 -12.74 1.27 -1.18
N VAL A 6 -13.34 1.27 0.03
CA VAL A 6 -12.62 1.55 1.28
C VAL A 6 -12.29 0.27 2.02
N TYR A 7 -11.06 0.21 2.50
CA TYR A 7 -10.48 -0.85 3.32
C TYR A 7 -9.89 -0.26 4.61
N LEU A 8 -9.74 -1.08 5.63
CA LEU A 8 -9.05 -0.77 6.87
C LEU A 8 -7.82 -1.66 6.99
N SER A 9 -6.70 -1.10 7.39
CA SER A 9 -5.51 -1.91 7.66
C SER A 9 -5.69 -2.70 8.97
N SER A 10 -5.30 -3.97 8.93
CA SER A 10 -5.35 -4.83 10.12
C SER A 10 -4.30 -4.50 11.19
N ILE A 11 -3.55 -3.39 11.02
CA ILE A 11 -2.76 -2.79 12.10
C ILE A 11 -3.65 -2.07 13.13
N GLY A 12 -4.84 -1.62 12.72
CA GLY A 12 -5.80 -0.94 13.59
C GLY A 12 -6.37 -1.87 14.65
N GLU A 13 -6.36 -1.44 15.91
CA GLU A 13 -6.83 -2.24 17.05
C GLU A 13 -8.32 -2.59 16.94
N ASP A 14 -9.13 -1.70 16.37
CA ASP A 14 -10.58 -1.81 16.19
C ASP A 14 -11.01 -2.18 14.75
N CYS A 15 -10.05 -2.50 13.88
CA CYS A 15 -10.24 -2.77 12.45
C CYS A 15 -11.42 -3.72 12.14
N CYS A 16 -11.47 -4.88 12.82
CA CYS A 16 -12.51 -5.89 12.55
C CYS A 16 -13.92 -5.41 12.93
N GLU A 17 -14.07 -4.71 14.04
CA GLU A 17 -15.33 -4.13 14.51
C GLU A 17 -15.78 -3.00 13.59
N ALA A 18 -14.85 -2.13 13.24
CA ALA A 18 -15.09 -1.01 12.34
C ALA A 18 -15.46 -1.49 10.92
N ALA A 19 -14.74 -2.48 10.38
CA ALA A 19 -15.04 -3.06 9.08
C ALA A 19 -16.47 -3.64 9.01
N ARG A 20 -16.91 -4.38 10.05
CA ARG A 20 -18.29 -4.88 10.13
C ARG A 20 -19.31 -3.77 10.22
N ALA A 21 -19.06 -2.77 11.09
CA ALA A 21 -20.02 -1.71 11.34
C ALA A 21 -20.28 -0.82 10.11
N PHE A 22 -19.25 -0.61 9.29
CA PHE A 22 -19.31 0.26 8.11
C PHE A 22 -19.41 -0.50 6.77
N GLY A 23 -19.31 -1.84 6.78
CA GLY A 23 -19.35 -2.67 5.57
C GLY A 23 -18.11 -2.51 4.69
N LEU A 24 -16.92 -2.34 5.29
CA LEU A 24 -15.66 -2.06 4.59
C LEU A 24 -14.84 -3.32 4.31
N GLY A 25 -13.84 -3.19 3.41
CA GLY A 25 -12.82 -4.20 3.18
C GLY A 25 -11.76 -4.20 4.29
N ILE A 26 -10.86 -5.17 4.26
CA ILE A 26 -9.71 -5.22 5.17
C ILE A 26 -8.44 -5.46 4.34
N GLU A 27 -7.40 -4.69 4.62
CA GLU A 27 -6.06 -4.97 4.17
C GLU A 27 -5.30 -5.74 5.23
N LEU A 28 -4.86 -6.96 4.86
CA LEU A 28 -4.19 -7.88 5.76
C LEU A 28 -2.70 -7.56 5.85
N ALA A 29 -2.26 -7.00 6.96
CA ALA A 29 -0.85 -6.69 7.26
C ALA A 29 -0.09 -7.83 7.99
N GLN A 30 -0.76 -8.94 8.31
CA GLN A 30 -0.16 -10.05 9.04
C GLN A 30 0.99 -10.73 8.29
N PHE A 31 1.08 -10.54 6.96
CA PHE A 31 2.11 -11.16 6.13
C PHE A 31 3.25 -10.22 5.74
N CYS A 32 3.37 -9.07 6.42
CA CYS A 32 4.45 -8.11 6.22
C CYS A 32 5.83 -8.61 6.67
N THR A 33 5.90 -9.66 7.46
CA THR A 33 7.18 -10.20 7.96
C THR A 33 7.53 -11.55 7.34
N ALA A 34 8.83 -11.80 7.21
CA ALA A 34 9.36 -13.06 6.72
C ALA A 34 8.93 -14.25 7.60
N ALA A 35 8.92 -14.06 8.92
CA ALA A 35 8.54 -15.10 9.87
C ALA A 35 7.09 -15.57 9.65
N ARG A 36 6.16 -14.65 9.43
CA ARG A 36 4.75 -14.97 9.16
C ARG A 36 4.57 -15.68 7.82
N LEU A 37 5.32 -15.30 6.80
CA LEU A 37 5.34 -16.02 5.51
C LEU A 37 5.90 -17.43 5.62
N ASP A 38 6.83 -17.67 6.54
CA ASP A 38 7.43 -18.99 6.80
C ASP A 38 6.57 -19.82 7.78
N GLY A 39 5.40 -19.32 8.20
CA GLY A 39 4.46 -20.07 9.03
C GLY A 39 4.65 -19.91 10.53
N ALA A 40 5.41 -18.91 11.00
CA ALA A 40 5.47 -18.59 12.42
C ALA A 40 4.08 -18.23 12.98
N PRO A 41 3.79 -18.56 14.25
CA PRO A 41 2.55 -18.16 14.89
C PRO A 41 2.42 -16.63 14.97
N PRO A 42 1.19 -16.10 15.12
CA PRO A 42 0.99 -14.66 15.30
C PRO A 42 1.63 -14.20 16.61
N GLU A 43 2.13 -12.96 16.59
CA GLU A 43 2.52 -12.28 17.81
C GLU A 43 1.28 -11.96 18.66
N PRO A 44 1.41 -11.85 20.01
CA PRO A 44 0.27 -11.62 20.90
C PRO A 44 -0.54 -10.35 20.60
N TRP A 45 0.07 -9.38 19.94
CA TRP A 45 -0.55 -8.09 19.57
C TRP A 45 -1.14 -8.08 18.14
N GLU A 46 -0.81 -9.08 17.32
CA GLU A 46 -1.38 -9.17 15.97
C GLU A 46 -2.86 -9.59 16.00
N LEU A 47 -3.69 -8.95 15.19
CA LEU A 47 -5.04 -9.43 14.94
C LEU A 47 -4.98 -10.80 14.24
N PRO A 48 -5.68 -11.83 14.75
CA PRO A 48 -5.74 -13.12 14.06
C PRO A 48 -6.35 -12.98 12.66
N VAL A 49 -5.75 -13.60 11.67
CA VAL A 49 -6.24 -13.58 10.27
C VAL A 49 -7.69 -14.05 10.18
N GLU A 50 -8.05 -15.09 10.93
CA GLU A 50 -9.41 -15.65 10.97
C GLU A 50 -10.44 -14.64 11.44
N ARG A 51 -10.06 -13.75 12.38
CA ARG A 51 -10.92 -12.66 12.87
C ARG A 51 -11.16 -11.65 11.75
N CYS A 52 -10.13 -11.26 10.99
CA CYS A 52 -10.24 -10.39 9.82
C CYS A 52 -11.13 -11.03 8.74
N LEU A 53 -10.89 -12.31 8.41
CA LEU A 53 -11.67 -13.04 7.40
C LEU A 53 -13.15 -13.17 7.78
N SER A 54 -13.48 -13.20 9.08
CA SER A 54 -14.86 -13.21 9.57
C SER A 54 -15.52 -11.83 9.57
N ALA A 55 -14.74 -10.76 9.44
CA ALA A 55 -15.21 -9.38 9.55
C ALA A 55 -15.55 -8.72 8.21
N SER A 56 -14.96 -9.21 7.12
CA SER A 56 -15.21 -8.70 5.76
C SER A 56 -15.20 -9.83 4.75
N SER A 57 -15.69 -9.56 3.54
CA SER A 57 -15.57 -10.43 2.36
C SER A 57 -14.65 -9.86 1.28
N ARG A 58 -14.05 -8.69 1.51
CA ARG A 58 -13.17 -7.99 0.57
C ARG A 58 -11.82 -7.76 1.20
N PHE A 59 -10.77 -8.16 0.51
CA PHE A 59 -9.41 -8.13 1.06
C PHE A 59 -8.41 -7.56 0.06
N VAL A 60 -7.42 -6.86 0.61
CA VAL A 60 -6.13 -6.57 0.02
C VAL A 60 -5.07 -7.23 0.91
N LEU A 61 -3.93 -7.64 0.38
CA LEU A 61 -2.85 -8.17 1.19
C LEU A 61 -1.68 -7.18 1.15
N HIS A 62 -1.22 -6.73 2.32
CA HIS A 62 0.06 -6.04 2.42
C HIS A 62 1.18 -7.08 2.55
N GLY A 63 2.14 -7.04 1.64
CA GLY A 63 3.23 -8.00 1.60
C GLY A 63 4.45 -7.57 2.41
N PRO A 64 5.51 -8.38 2.43
CA PRO A 64 6.72 -8.10 3.19
C PRO A 64 7.51 -6.94 2.58
N PHE A 65 8.10 -6.13 3.45
CA PHE A 65 8.86 -4.95 3.04
C PHE A 65 10.22 -4.80 3.73
N ASN A 66 10.38 -5.35 4.95
CA ASN A 66 11.62 -5.16 5.72
C ASN A 66 12.84 -5.69 4.96
N GLU A 67 13.83 -4.83 4.72
CA GLU A 67 15.09 -5.08 4.00
C GLU A 67 14.93 -5.58 2.55
N LEU A 68 13.72 -5.55 2.00
CA LEU A 68 13.45 -6.05 0.65
C LEU A 68 13.46 -4.90 -0.37
N THR A 69 14.25 -5.08 -1.43
CA THR A 69 14.29 -4.13 -2.54
C THR A 69 14.56 -4.85 -3.87
N PRO A 70 13.75 -4.57 -4.91
CA PRO A 70 14.00 -5.14 -6.24
C PRO A 70 15.26 -4.58 -6.90
N ALA A 71 15.80 -3.46 -6.41
CA ALA A 71 17.04 -2.86 -6.91
C ALA A 71 18.28 -3.29 -6.12
N ALA A 72 18.22 -4.36 -5.31
CA ALA A 72 19.36 -4.81 -4.51
C ALA A 72 20.62 -5.02 -5.37
N ILE A 73 21.74 -4.50 -4.88
CA ILE A 73 23.06 -4.63 -5.53
C ILE A 73 23.63 -6.03 -5.29
N ASP A 74 23.49 -6.51 -4.05
CA ASP A 74 23.92 -7.85 -3.67
C ASP A 74 22.94 -8.89 -4.23
N PRO A 75 23.42 -9.88 -5.03
CA PRO A 75 22.56 -10.90 -5.62
C PRO A 75 21.85 -11.77 -4.59
N LEU A 76 22.43 -12.01 -3.40
CA LEU A 76 21.77 -12.78 -2.33
C LEU A 76 20.59 -12.02 -1.74
N VAL A 77 20.72 -10.71 -1.54
CA VAL A 77 19.61 -9.86 -1.09
C VAL A 77 18.51 -9.82 -2.15
N LEU A 78 18.88 -9.73 -3.43
CA LEU A 78 17.92 -9.78 -4.55
C LEU A 78 17.19 -11.13 -4.59
N ASP A 79 17.88 -12.25 -4.40
CA ASP A 79 17.26 -13.58 -4.37
C ASP A 79 16.27 -13.71 -3.20
N VAL A 80 16.64 -13.19 -2.01
CA VAL A 80 15.72 -13.14 -0.86
C VAL A 80 14.51 -12.28 -1.19
N THR A 81 14.68 -11.09 -1.76
CA THR A 81 13.59 -10.21 -2.17
C THR A 81 12.62 -10.93 -3.11
N LYS A 82 13.11 -11.51 -4.20
CA LYS A 82 12.30 -12.28 -5.15
C LYS A 82 11.58 -13.46 -4.48
N LYS A 83 12.25 -14.18 -3.60
CA LYS A 83 11.65 -15.29 -2.84
C LYS A 83 10.48 -14.81 -2.00
N ARG A 84 10.65 -13.73 -1.24
CA ARG A 84 9.62 -13.18 -0.34
C ARG A 84 8.42 -12.63 -1.12
N TYR A 85 8.66 -11.92 -2.21
CA TYR A 85 7.58 -11.45 -3.07
C TYR A 85 6.77 -12.60 -3.67
N ARG A 86 7.42 -13.66 -4.18
CA ARG A 86 6.72 -14.85 -4.68
C ARG A 86 5.92 -15.56 -3.58
N GLN A 87 6.43 -15.64 -2.34
CA GLN A 87 5.71 -16.22 -1.21
C GLN A 87 4.44 -15.40 -0.89
N ALA A 88 4.53 -14.07 -0.83
CA ALA A 88 3.41 -13.20 -0.54
C ALA A 88 2.34 -13.24 -1.65
N ILE A 89 2.76 -13.18 -2.92
CA ILE A 89 1.88 -13.31 -4.08
C ILE A 89 1.14 -14.65 -4.07
N LYS A 90 1.87 -15.75 -3.84
CA LYS A 90 1.27 -17.08 -3.69
C LYS A 90 0.29 -17.13 -2.52
N LYS A 91 0.62 -16.49 -1.39
CA LYS A 91 -0.26 -16.41 -0.21
C LYS A 91 -1.55 -15.67 -0.54
N ALA A 92 -1.48 -14.50 -1.16
CA ALA A 92 -2.63 -13.74 -1.61
C ALA A 92 -3.52 -14.58 -2.54
N HIS A 93 -2.94 -15.18 -3.57
CA HIS A 93 -3.67 -16.02 -4.52
C HIS A 93 -4.36 -17.21 -3.84
N THR A 94 -3.67 -17.91 -2.91
CA THR A 94 -4.25 -19.04 -2.16
C THR A 94 -5.44 -18.61 -1.29
N MET A 95 -5.44 -17.37 -0.82
CA MET A 95 -6.54 -16.78 -0.05
C MET A 95 -7.66 -16.18 -0.93
N GLY A 96 -7.53 -16.24 -2.26
CA GLY A 96 -8.48 -15.62 -3.19
C GLY A 96 -8.38 -14.07 -3.23
N ILE A 97 -7.26 -13.50 -2.79
CA ILE A 97 -7.02 -12.06 -2.77
C ILE A 97 -6.35 -11.65 -4.07
N GLN A 98 -6.96 -10.74 -4.81
CA GLN A 98 -6.52 -10.34 -6.15
C GLN A 98 -5.64 -9.08 -6.15
N LYS A 99 -5.50 -8.38 -5.03
CA LYS A 99 -4.64 -7.18 -4.93
C LYS A 99 -3.65 -7.34 -3.79
N ILE A 100 -2.38 -7.06 -4.08
CA ILE A 100 -1.29 -7.07 -3.11
C ILE A 100 -0.51 -5.75 -3.19
N VAL A 101 -0.18 -5.19 -2.03
CA VAL A 101 0.71 -4.03 -1.89
C VAL A 101 2.10 -4.50 -1.51
N LEU A 102 3.12 -3.96 -2.15
CA LEU A 102 4.53 -4.19 -1.86
C LEU A 102 5.29 -2.86 -1.95
N HIS A 103 6.19 -2.60 -1.02
CA HIS A 103 7.01 -1.39 -1.08
C HIS A 103 7.89 -1.39 -2.34
N ALA A 104 8.07 -0.22 -2.96
CA ALA A 104 8.96 -0.07 -4.11
C ALA A 104 10.43 -0.27 -3.72
N GLY A 105 10.81 0.09 -2.49
CA GLY A 105 12.08 -0.27 -1.88
C GLY A 105 13.26 0.60 -2.33
N PHE A 106 13.01 1.87 -2.63
CA PHE A 106 14.07 2.84 -2.89
C PHE A 106 14.85 3.15 -1.60
N LEU A 107 16.18 3.17 -1.69
CA LEU A 107 17.04 3.57 -0.59
C LEU A 107 17.73 4.89 -0.94
N PRO A 108 17.32 6.02 -0.34
CA PRO A 108 17.95 7.32 -0.55
C PRO A 108 19.45 7.28 -0.24
N LEU A 109 20.22 8.02 -1.02
CA LEU A 109 21.69 8.09 -0.91
C LEU A 109 22.44 6.79 -1.25
N VAL A 110 21.73 5.69 -1.48
CA VAL A 110 22.31 4.39 -1.90
C VAL A 110 22.08 4.15 -3.39
N TYR A 111 20.86 4.37 -3.86
CA TYR A 111 20.52 4.14 -5.26
C TYR A 111 20.48 5.43 -6.06
N TYR A 112 21.06 5.39 -7.26
CA TYR A 112 20.77 6.39 -8.29
C TYR A 112 19.40 6.11 -8.91
N PRO A 113 18.59 7.14 -9.23
CA PRO A 113 17.25 6.99 -9.80
C PRO A 113 17.18 6.04 -11.00
N GLU A 114 18.07 6.21 -11.97
CA GLU A 114 18.12 5.41 -13.20
C GLU A 114 18.42 3.93 -12.89
N TRP A 115 19.38 3.68 -11.99
CA TRP A 115 19.70 2.34 -11.53
C TRP A 115 18.50 1.66 -10.88
N PHE A 116 17.82 2.38 -9.97
CA PHE A 116 16.65 1.87 -9.27
C PHE A 116 15.55 1.48 -10.23
N VAL A 117 15.21 2.36 -11.18
CA VAL A 117 14.18 2.12 -12.19
C VAL A 117 14.53 0.91 -13.07
N GLU A 118 15.75 0.88 -13.63
CA GLU A 118 16.19 -0.20 -14.51
C GLU A 118 16.16 -1.57 -13.80
N ARG A 119 16.74 -1.65 -12.60
CA ARG A 119 16.80 -2.90 -11.82
C ARG A 119 15.44 -3.36 -11.36
N SER A 120 14.62 -2.46 -10.81
CA SER A 120 13.25 -2.76 -10.40
C SER A 120 12.41 -3.25 -11.58
N ALA A 121 12.48 -2.58 -12.73
CA ALA A 121 11.75 -3.00 -13.92
C ALA A 121 12.17 -4.40 -14.41
N ALA A 122 13.46 -4.74 -14.37
CA ALA A 122 13.94 -6.07 -14.75
C ALA A 122 13.36 -7.15 -13.83
N VAL A 123 13.36 -6.91 -12.52
CA VAL A 123 12.82 -7.85 -11.52
C VAL A 123 11.31 -8.00 -11.66
N TRP A 124 10.58 -6.90 -11.86
CA TRP A 124 9.13 -6.97 -12.01
C TRP A 124 8.70 -7.68 -13.29
N ARG A 125 9.41 -7.50 -14.41
CA ARG A 125 9.15 -8.29 -15.63
C ARG A 125 9.34 -9.80 -15.38
N GLU A 126 10.36 -10.18 -14.61
CA GLU A 126 10.60 -11.59 -14.25
C GLU A 126 9.47 -12.13 -13.35
N LEU A 127 9.08 -11.39 -12.30
CA LEU A 127 8.06 -11.83 -11.35
C LEU A 127 6.67 -11.94 -11.99
N LEU A 128 6.31 -10.98 -12.84
CA LEU A 128 5.01 -10.94 -13.52
C LEU A 128 4.76 -12.14 -14.44
N CYS A 129 5.82 -12.79 -14.95
CA CYS A 129 5.66 -14.02 -15.73
C CYS A 129 4.97 -15.16 -14.97
N ALA A 130 4.99 -15.14 -13.64
CA ALA A 130 4.42 -16.17 -12.77
C ALA A 130 3.20 -15.68 -11.95
N ILE A 131 2.78 -14.43 -12.15
CA ILE A 131 1.61 -13.86 -11.48
C ILE A 131 0.36 -14.14 -12.30
N PRO A 132 -0.75 -14.63 -11.68
CA PRO A 132 -2.03 -14.81 -12.35
C PRO A 132 -2.55 -13.53 -13.01
N ASP A 133 -3.27 -13.66 -14.13
CA ASP A 133 -3.76 -12.52 -14.91
C ASP A 133 -4.81 -11.68 -14.18
N ASP A 134 -5.49 -12.24 -13.20
CA ASP A 134 -6.49 -11.59 -12.37
C ASP A 134 -5.91 -10.93 -11.10
N MET A 135 -4.60 -10.99 -10.89
CA MET A 135 -3.93 -10.35 -9.76
C MET A 135 -3.32 -9.01 -10.16
N THR A 136 -3.39 -8.06 -9.23
CA THR A 136 -2.75 -6.74 -9.33
C THR A 136 -1.70 -6.60 -8.22
N VAL A 137 -0.49 -6.24 -8.59
CA VAL A 137 0.58 -5.85 -7.67
C VAL A 137 0.68 -4.34 -7.67
N CYS A 138 0.56 -3.72 -6.51
CA CYS A 138 0.68 -2.28 -6.32
C CYS A 138 2.01 -1.96 -5.64
N LEU A 139 2.85 -1.15 -6.28
CA LEU A 139 4.09 -0.65 -5.70
C LEU A 139 3.81 0.60 -4.89
N GLU A 140 4.21 0.59 -3.64
CA GLU A 140 3.99 1.66 -2.68
C GLU A 140 5.23 2.54 -2.54
N ASN A 141 5.03 3.87 -2.52
CA ASN A 141 6.06 4.84 -2.15
C ASN A 141 6.27 4.87 -0.65
N VAL A 142 7.53 4.91 -0.23
CA VAL A 142 7.93 5.06 1.18
C VAL A 142 9.01 6.13 1.34
N LEU A 143 10.14 5.95 0.68
CA LEU A 143 11.32 6.84 0.78
C LEU A 143 11.67 7.49 -0.56
N GLU A 144 10.86 7.31 -1.57
CA GLU A 144 11.04 7.92 -2.87
C GLU A 144 10.87 9.45 -2.74
N PRO A 145 11.84 10.27 -3.22
CA PRO A 145 11.74 11.72 -3.12
C PRO A 145 10.72 12.33 -4.08
N GLU A 146 10.34 11.59 -5.13
CA GLU A 146 9.45 12.08 -6.18
C GLU A 146 8.69 10.93 -6.87
N PRO A 147 7.45 11.19 -7.35
CA PRO A 147 6.59 10.16 -7.95
C PRO A 147 7.09 9.59 -9.27
N GLN A 148 8.00 10.31 -9.96
CA GLN A 148 8.56 9.90 -11.25
C GLN A 148 9.33 8.57 -11.15
N LEU A 149 9.88 8.23 -10.00
CA LEU A 149 10.54 6.94 -9.78
C LEU A 149 9.56 5.78 -9.98
N LEU A 150 8.34 5.90 -9.43
CA LEU A 150 7.32 4.87 -9.59
C LEU A 150 6.75 4.84 -11.01
N THR A 151 6.40 5.98 -11.58
CA THR A 151 5.83 6.02 -12.94
C THR A 151 6.82 5.53 -13.97
N ALA A 152 8.11 5.82 -13.84
CA ALA A 152 9.15 5.30 -14.71
C ALA A 152 9.27 3.77 -14.65
N ILE A 153 9.07 3.15 -13.47
CA ILE A 153 8.99 1.68 -13.35
C ILE A 153 7.76 1.15 -14.12
N MET A 154 6.59 1.79 -13.95
CA MET A 154 5.37 1.38 -14.67
C MET A 154 5.56 1.44 -16.20
N GLU A 155 6.12 2.55 -16.68
CA GLU A 155 6.43 2.75 -18.10
C GLU A 155 7.43 1.71 -18.64
N ALA A 156 8.50 1.47 -17.87
CA ALA A 156 9.52 0.50 -18.25
C ALA A 156 8.98 -0.93 -18.27
N VAL A 157 8.15 -1.32 -17.32
CA VAL A 157 7.58 -2.69 -17.24
C VAL A 157 6.47 -2.89 -18.26
N HIS A 158 5.58 -1.92 -18.40
CA HIS A 158 4.46 -1.89 -19.34
C HIS A 158 3.54 -3.11 -19.24
N ASP A 159 3.17 -3.49 -18.02
CA ASP A 159 2.23 -4.59 -17.73
C ASP A 159 1.05 -4.05 -16.88
N PRO A 160 -0.22 -4.27 -17.28
CA PRO A 160 -1.38 -3.73 -16.57
C PRO A 160 -1.57 -4.31 -15.17
N ARG A 161 -0.94 -5.42 -14.83
CA ARG A 161 -0.98 -6.04 -13.50
C ARG A 161 -0.06 -5.36 -12.49
N LEU A 162 0.92 -4.55 -12.95
CA LEU A 162 1.76 -3.72 -12.09
C LEU A 162 1.19 -2.31 -12.03
N ARG A 163 0.84 -1.86 -10.84
CA ARG A 163 0.19 -0.58 -10.59
C ARG A 163 0.87 0.14 -9.42
N ILE A 164 0.37 1.32 -9.09
CA ILE A 164 0.85 2.10 -7.95
C ILE A 164 -0.14 2.00 -6.80
N CYS A 165 0.38 1.75 -5.59
CA CYS A 165 -0.22 2.15 -4.33
C CYS A 165 0.41 3.47 -3.93
N LEU A 166 -0.37 4.54 -3.83
CA LEU A 166 0.14 5.81 -3.35
C LEU A 166 -0.18 5.96 -1.86
N ASP A 167 0.84 5.89 -1.02
CA ASP A 167 0.71 6.30 0.36
C ASP A 167 0.85 7.83 0.45
N LEU A 168 -0.26 8.48 0.85
CA LEU A 168 -0.34 9.94 0.95
C LEU A 168 0.37 10.47 2.20
N GLY A 169 0.41 9.67 3.27
CA GLY A 169 1.17 10.01 4.46
C GLY A 169 2.67 9.98 4.22
N HIS A 170 3.18 8.95 3.54
CA HIS A 170 4.59 8.90 3.11
C HIS A 170 4.93 10.05 2.17
N ALA A 171 4.04 10.40 1.23
CA ALA A 171 4.23 11.55 0.35
C ALA A 171 4.25 12.90 1.09
N ASN A 172 3.77 12.96 2.33
CA ASN A 172 3.80 14.16 3.19
C ASN A 172 4.97 14.17 4.17
N THR A 173 5.88 13.19 4.13
CA THR A 173 7.04 13.16 5.04
C THR A 173 8.23 13.94 4.47
N CYS A 174 9.27 14.12 5.29
CA CYS A 174 10.52 14.78 4.89
C CYS A 174 11.30 14.02 3.79
N ALA A 175 10.94 12.79 3.47
CA ALA A 175 11.53 12.05 2.35
C ALA A 175 11.07 12.59 1.00
N SER A 176 9.85 13.12 0.92
CA SER A 176 9.28 13.66 -0.32
C SER A 176 9.74 15.09 -0.60
N ALA A 177 10.06 15.37 -1.86
CA ALA A 177 10.35 16.72 -2.36
C ALA A 177 9.08 17.48 -2.80
N LEU A 178 7.93 16.81 -2.90
CA LEU A 178 6.68 17.33 -3.45
C LEU A 178 5.50 17.06 -2.52
N PRO A 179 4.49 17.95 -2.47
CA PRO A 179 3.30 17.72 -1.66
C PRO A 179 2.41 16.59 -2.24
N PRO A 180 1.56 15.96 -1.41
CA PRO A 180 0.73 14.81 -1.78
C PRO A 180 -0.16 15.01 -3.02
N GLU A 181 -0.66 16.23 -3.27
CA GLU A 181 -1.47 16.55 -4.44
C GLU A 181 -0.69 16.40 -5.74
N ASN A 182 0.60 16.68 -5.73
CA ASN A 182 1.47 16.50 -6.90
C ASN A 182 1.70 15.00 -7.16
N TRP A 183 1.88 14.21 -6.10
CA TRP A 183 1.97 12.76 -6.20
C TRP A 183 0.71 12.16 -6.83
N LEU A 184 -0.48 12.57 -6.36
CA LEU A 184 -1.75 12.11 -6.93
C LEU A 184 -1.84 12.41 -8.43
N ARG A 185 -1.49 13.63 -8.84
CA ARG A 185 -1.58 14.02 -10.27
C ARG A 185 -0.63 13.22 -11.15
N VAL A 186 0.59 13.00 -10.70
CA VAL A 186 1.61 12.27 -11.46
C VAL A 186 1.31 10.77 -11.50
N CYS A 187 0.91 10.18 -10.36
CA CYS A 187 0.64 8.75 -10.26
C CYS A 187 -0.71 8.32 -10.86
N ALA A 188 -1.66 9.24 -11.07
CA ALA A 188 -3.03 8.94 -11.48
C ALA A 188 -3.18 7.95 -12.64
N PRO A 189 -2.39 8.00 -13.73
CA PRO A 189 -2.51 7.04 -14.84
C PRO A 189 -2.26 5.58 -14.45
N TYR A 190 -1.48 5.37 -13.39
CA TYR A 190 -1.08 4.04 -12.91
C TYR A 190 -1.67 3.69 -11.55
N LEU A 191 -2.44 4.60 -10.94
CA LEU A 191 -2.97 4.44 -9.59
C LEU A 191 -4.04 3.34 -9.53
N SER A 192 -3.91 2.43 -8.58
CA SER A 192 -4.90 1.37 -8.31
C SER A 192 -5.29 1.30 -6.84
N HIS A 193 -4.42 1.79 -5.95
CA HIS A 193 -4.65 1.78 -4.52
C HIS A 193 -4.05 3.02 -3.87
N VAL A 194 -4.57 3.39 -2.70
CA VAL A 194 -4.09 4.52 -1.90
C VAL A 194 -4.04 4.08 -0.44
N HIS A 195 -2.96 4.39 0.26
CA HIS A 195 -2.94 4.39 1.72
C HIS A 195 -3.19 5.80 2.24
N LEU A 196 -4.03 5.89 3.26
CA LEU A 196 -4.49 7.17 3.79
C LEU A 196 -4.38 7.18 5.32
N HIS A 197 -3.52 8.03 5.81
CA HIS A 197 -3.37 8.43 7.20
C HIS A 197 -2.87 9.88 7.23
N ASN A 198 -2.83 10.54 8.37
CA ASN A 198 -2.31 11.89 8.47
C ASN A 198 -1.02 11.93 9.31
N ASN A 199 -0.26 13.00 9.18
CA ASN A 199 0.95 13.25 9.96
C ASN A 199 1.29 14.75 9.97
N GLN A 200 2.39 15.13 10.64
CA GLN A 200 2.80 16.52 10.81
C GLN A 200 3.82 16.99 9.74
N GLY A 201 4.11 16.17 8.72
CA GLY A 201 5.05 16.48 7.64
C GLY A 201 6.52 16.15 7.95
N ASP A 202 6.80 15.55 9.09
CA ASP A 202 8.18 15.21 9.52
C ASP A 202 8.48 13.72 9.50
N ARG A 203 7.49 12.89 9.83
CA ARG A 203 7.63 11.44 9.92
C ARG A 203 6.29 10.73 9.72
N ASP A 204 6.37 9.46 9.44
CA ASP A 204 5.23 8.57 9.33
C ASP A 204 4.63 8.26 10.71
N LEU A 205 3.41 8.78 10.97
CA LEU A 205 2.75 8.70 12.27
C LEU A 205 1.50 7.80 12.27
N HIS A 206 0.94 7.46 11.12
CA HIS A 206 -0.36 6.79 11.00
C HIS A 206 -1.45 7.43 11.89
N ALA A 207 -1.42 8.78 11.96
CA ALA A 207 -2.36 9.55 12.79
C ALA A 207 -3.77 9.57 12.16
N ALA A 208 -4.78 9.83 12.99
CA ALA A 208 -6.15 9.98 12.54
C ALA A 208 -6.27 11.02 11.41
N LEU A 209 -7.24 10.85 10.51
CA LEU A 209 -7.38 11.67 9.30
C LEU A 209 -7.52 13.18 9.60
N PHE A 210 -8.04 13.54 10.76
CA PHE A 210 -8.19 14.92 11.22
C PHE A 210 -7.02 15.42 12.09
N ASP A 211 -6.04 14.55 12.39
CA ASP A 211 -4.89 14.86 13.25
C ASP A 211 -3.60 14.91 12.42
N GLY A 212 -3.39 16.03 11.74
CA GLY A 212 -2.22 16.27 10.92
C GLY A 212 -2.36 17.52 10.07
N VAL A 213 -1.41 17.74 9.17
CA VAL A 213 -1.34 18.95 8.35
C VAL A 213 -1.91 18.80 6.94
N MET A 214 -2.25 17.56 6.51
CA MET A 214 -2.81 17.35 5.18
C MET A 214 -4.29 17.73 5.11
N ASP A 215 -4.71 18.36 4.01
CA ASP A 215 -6.10 18.55 3.65
C ASP A 215 -6.69 17.26 3.08
N ILE A 216 -7.12 16.37 3.95
CA ILE A 216 -7.68 15.07 3.58
C ILE A 216 -8.92 15.22 2.69
N ALA A 217 -9.79 16.20 2.94
CA ALA A 217 -10.99 16.41 2.12
C ALA A 217 -10.64 16.83 0.69
N GLY A 218 -9.68 17.73 0.53
CA GLY A 218 -9.15 18.14 -0.78
C GLY A 218 -8.48 16.99 -1.51
N LEU A 219 -7.67 16.18 -0.81
CA LEU A 219 -7.00 14.99 -1.39
C LEU A 219 -8.00 13.95 -1.86
N LEU A 220 -9.05 13.65 -1.09
CA LEU A 220 -10.11 12.72 -1.48
C LEU A 220 -10.90 13.21 -2.68
N SER A 221 -11.22 14.52 -2.75
CA SER A 221 -11.87 15.11 -3.91
C SER A 221 -11.01 15.02 -5.16
N LEU A 222 -9.71 15.24 -5.02
CA LEU A 222 -8.75 15.11 -6.11
C LEU A 222 -8.59 13.64 -6.56
N LEU A 223 -8.53 12.69 -5.62
CA LEU A 223 -8.48 11.26 -5.91
C LEU A 223 -9.72 10.81 -6.72
N GLU A 224 -10.91 11.23 -6.30
CA GLU A 224 -12.15 10.91 -7.00
C GLU A 224 -12.18 11.47 -8.43
N ALA A 225 -11.67 12.69 -8.61
CA ALA A 225 -11.60 13.31 -9.93
C ALA A 225 -10.60 12.64 -10.88
N LEU A 226 -9.46 12.18 -10.36
CA LEU A 226 -8.36 11.64 -11.17
C LEU A 226 -8.41 10.11 -11.34
N SER A 227 -8.84 9.40 -10.31
CA SER A 227 -8.80 7.93 -10.26
C SER A 227 -9.99 7.35 -9.48
N PRO A 228 -11.24 7.53 -9.97
CA PRO A 228 -12.47 7.21 -9.24
C PRO A 228 -12.67 5.71 -8.94
N GLN A 229 -11.83 4.84 -9.49
CA GLN A 229 -11.86 3.39 -9.27
C GLN A 229 -10.72 2.92 -8.35
N ALA A 230 -9.82 3.80 -7.93
CA ALA A 230 -8.77 3.43 -6.99
C ALA A 230 -9.40 3.06 -5.63
N THR A 231 -8.95 1.96 -5.06
CA THR A 231 -9.32 1.57 -3.71
C THR A 231 -8.46 2.34 -2.70
N CYS A 232 -8.94 2.48 -1.47
CA CYS A 232 -8.26 3.22 -0.43
C CYS A 232 -8.25 2.42 0.87
N THR A 233 -7.08 2.19 1.46
CA THR A 233 -6.93 1.65 2.81
C THR A 233 -6.66 2.78 3.79
N LEU A 234 -7.44 2.84 4.86
CA LEU A 234 -7.07 3.64 6.03
C LEU A 234 -6.02 2.86 6.82
N GLU A 235 -4.82 3.42 6.93
CA GLU A 235 -3.72 2.85 7.70
C GLU A 235 -3.56 3.56 9.04
N LEU A 236 -4.43 3.21 9.98
CA LEU A 236 -4.57 3.89 11.27
C LEU A 236 -4.37 2.92 12.42
N THR A 237 -3.90 3.41 13.57
CA THR A 237 -3.86 2.61 14.80
C THR A 237 -5.24 2.42 15.42
N GLN A 238 -6.17 3.35 15.16
CA GLN A 238 -7.59 3.27 15.51
C GLN A 238 -8.44 3.84 14.37
N ASP A 239 -9.37 3.04 13.85
CA ASP A 239 -10.16 3.38 12.66
C ASP A 239 -11.39 4.20 12.98
N ARG A 240 -12.09 3.86 14.07
CA ARG A 240 -13.42 4.40 14.38
C ARG A 240 -13.48 5.92 14.43
N PRO A 241 -12.55 6.66 15.06
CA PRO A 241 -12.61 8.12 15.11
C PRO A 241 -12.53 8.77 13.72
N SER A 242 -11.68 8.21 12.84
CA SER A 242 -11.54 8.71 11.46
C SER A 242 -12.75 8.37 10.59
N LEU A 243 -13.37 7.20 10.79
CA LEU A 243 -14.59 6.82 10.07
C LEU A 243 -15.78 7.70 10.47
N ASP A 244 -15.96 7.96 11.76
CA ASP A 244 -17.00 8.85 12.27
C ASP A 244 -16.80 10.27 11.72
N TRP A 245 -15.55 10.75 11.65
CA TRP A 245 -15.21 12.04 11.03
C TRP A 245 -15.53 12.07 9.52
N LEU A 246 -15.20 11.01 8.78
CA LEU A 246 -15.51 10.91 7.34
C LEU A 246 -17.04 10.96 7.09
N VAL A 247 -17.83 10.30 7.94
CA VAL A 247 -19.29 10.33 7.85
C VAL A 247 -19.84 11.72 8.19
N GLU A 248 -19.35 12.35 9.27
CA GLU A 248 -19.73 13.73 9.65
C GLU A 248 -19.44 14.73 8.52
N LYS A 249 -18.32 14.58 7.82
CA LYS A 249 -17.93 15.45 6.70
C LYS A 249 -18.57 15.06 5.36
N HIS A 250 -19.43 14.05 5.32
CA HIS A 250 -20.02 13.50 4.08
C HIS A 250 -18.99 13.06 3.04
N LEU A 251 -17.85 12.54 3.51
CA LEU A 251 -16.75 12.04 2.68
C LEU A 251 -16.81 10.52 2.46
N LEU A 252 -17.62 9.80 3.24
CA LEU A 252 -17.88 8.36 3.11
C LEU A 252 -19.38 8.12 2.87
N GLU A 253 -19.71 7.51 1.71
CA GLU A 253 -21.08 7.19 1.26
C GLU A 253 -21.38 5.69 1.29
#